data_de73fe718d6da3be7fcc7cfb93e3aee4
#
_entry.id   de73fe718d6da3be7fcc7cfb93e3aee4
#
_cell.length_a   1.000
_cell.length_b   1.000
_cell.length_c   1.000
_cell.angle_alpha   90.00
_cell.angle_beta   90.00
_cell.angle_gamma   90.00
#
_symmetry.space_group_name_H-M   'P 1'
#
loop_
_entity.id
_entity.type
_entity.pdbx_description
1 polymer ?
#
loop_
_entity_poly.entity_id
_entity_poly.type
_entity_poly.pdbx_seq_one_letter_code
_entity_poly.pdbx_strand_id
1 'polypeptide(L)'
;MVADDDDREAEGDLVGVANLVSPESVNFMVTFARGLICAPVSRKIADRLELGEMVKKNTDSFGTAFTVSVDHQETSTGISAYDRAKTIEILAKMGSVSEEFHRPGHIFPLIGKEGGVLERRGHTEAAIDLAKLTNQSEAAYICEILNEDGTMARRPQLEQFAKKHKLPFITVEELVTYLNAEEPITVKLPTAFGEFDLTLFEDQQHKEHLLLSKGEVRQSKEPLLVRVHSECLTGDVFGSHRCDCGEQLYEAMRMIEKKGRGAILYLRQEGRGIGLKNKLRAYQLQEQGMDTFDANLALGFKPDERDYQFAVEILDILGVKEIDLLTNNPEKIEYLEAFGIKINQRIPLEISPVEENKSYLKTKKEKFHHLLSI
;
A
#
# COMPACT_ATOMS: atom_id res chain seq x y z
N MET A 1 5.23 8.71 11.90
CA MET A 1 5.82 10.00 11.55
C MET A 1 5.30 10.40 10.19
N VAL A 2 4.92 11.65 10.03
CA VAL A 2 4.36 12.20 8.78
C VAL A 2 5.23 13.37 8.34
N ALA A 3 5.62 13.41 7.08
CA ALA A 3 6.30 14.54 6.47
C ALA A 3 5.34 15.30 5.55
N ASP A 4 5.44 16.61 5.57
CA ASP A 4 4.70 17.50 4.70
C ASP A 4 5.28 17.52 3.28
N ASP A 5 4.53 18.13 2.36
CA ASP A 5 4.97 18.34 0.98
C ASP A 5 6.09 19.41 0.95
N ASP A 6 7.07 19.23 0.06
CA ASP A 6 8.26 20.12 -0.03
C ASP A 6 7.89 21.56 -0.42
N ASP A 7 6.76 21.77 -1.06
CA ASP A 7 6.25 23.07 -1.50
C ASP A 7 5.35 23.77 -0.47
N ARG A 8 5.10 23.15 0.71
CA ARG A 8 4.30 23.71 1.80
C ARG A 8 5.19 24.16 2.98
N GLU A 9 5.26 23.41 4.07
CA GLU A 9 6.13 23.69 5.22
C GLU A 9 7.48 22.97 5.10
N ALA A 10 7.50 21.85 4.35
CA ALA A 10 8.64 20.94 4.21
C ALA A 10 9.16 20.43 5.57
N GLU A 11 8.27 20.24 6.54
CA GLU A 11 8.54 19.82 7.91
C GLU A 11 8.05 18.40 8.15
N GLY A 12 8.24 17.89 9.35
CA GLY A 12 7.72 16.58 9.73
C GLY A 12 7.35 16.50 11.20
N ASP A 13 6.26 15.80 11.47
CA ASP A 13 5.72 15.62 12.81
C ASP A 13 5.80 14.16 13.26
N LEU A 14 6.08 13.96 14.54
CA LEU A 14 5.67 12.73 15.21
C LEU A 14 4.15 12.74 15.38
N VAL A 15 3.52 11.66 15.02
CA VAL A 15 2.06 11.50 15.10
C VAL A 15 1.72 10.30 15.96
N GLY A 16 0.81 10.46 16.90
CA GLY A 16 0.26 9.38 17.71
C GLY A 16 -1.28 9.47 17.77
N VAL A 17 -1.93 8.33 17.85
CA VAL A 17 -3.39 8.24 18.02
C VAL A 17 -3.74 8.50 19.48
N ALA A 18 -4.65 9.43 19.74
CA ALA A 18 -4.92 9.93 21.10
C ALA A 18 -5.47 8.86 22.05
N ASN A 19 -6.25 7.87 21.55
CA ASN A 19 -6.71 6.74 22.37
C ASN A 19 -5.59 5.79 22.84
N LEU A 20 -4.42 5.86 22.22
CA LEU A 20 -3.26 5.01 22.49
C LEU A 20 -2.10 5.80 23.14
N VAL A 21 -2.37 7.03 23.57
CA VAL A 21 -1.37 7.88 24.20
C VAL A 21 -0.86 7.28 25.51
N SER A 22 0.42 7.43 25.78
CA SER A 22 1.03 7.07 27.06
C SER A 22 2.01 8.15 27.53
N PRO A 23 2.31 8.22 28.83
CA PRO A 23 3.36 9.13 29.31
C PRO A 23 4.70 8.95 28.61
N GLU A 24 5.06 7.68 28.26
CA GLU A 24 6.28 7.36 27.54
C GLU A 24 6.29 7.93 26.14
N SER A 25 5.18 7.86 25.41
CA SER A 25 5.07 8.41 24.06
C SER A 25 5.12 9.94 24.07
N VAL A 26 4.46 10.59 25.03
CA VAL A 26 4.55 12.04 25.22
C VAL A 26 5.97 12.44 25.59
N ASN A 27 6.63 11.72 26.51
CA ASN A 27 8.01 11.98 26.89
C ASN A 27 8.98 11.78 25.72
N PHE A 28 8.72 10.79 24.85
CA PHE A 28 9.48 10.57 23.61
C PHE A 28 9.40 11.80 22.70
N MET A 29 8.20 12.32 22.46
CA MET A 29 8.00 13.53 21.65
C MET A 29 8.76 14.74 22.21
N VAL A 30 8.61 15.02 23.50
CA VAL A 30 9.31 16.14 24.17
C VAL A 30 10.83 16.01 24.05
N THR A 31 11.35 14.79 24.25
CA THR A 31 12.78 14.56 24.29
C THR A 31 13.43 14.61 22.90
N PHE A 32 12.79 14.00 21.92
CA PHE A 32 13.40 13.76 20.62
C PHE A 32 12.86 14.67 19.52
N ALA A 33 11.57 14.99 19.51
CA ALA A 33 11.01 15.90 18.52
C ALA A 33 11.25 17.37 18.88
N ARG A 34 11.08 17.75 20.15
CA ARG A 34 11.38 19.09 20.70
C ARG A 34 10.41 20.20 20.28
N GLY A 35 9.40 19.91 19.51
CA GLY A 35 8.36 20.85 19.06
C GLY A 35 7.28 21.09 20.10
N LEU A 36 6.19 21.71 19.68
CA LEU A 36 5.00 21.95 20.50
C LEU A 36 4.08 20.73 20.43
N ILE A 37 3.74 20.13 21.57
CA ILE A 37 2.74 19.06 21.57
C ILE A 37 1.35 19.66 21.39
N CYS A 38 0.74 19.36 20.24
CA CYS A 38 -0.62 19.73 19.90
C CYS A 38 -1.52 18.48 19.83
N ALA A 39 -2.84 18.69 19.97
CA ALA A 39 -3.83 17.64 19.90
C ALA A 39 -4.85 17.89 18.77
N PRO A 40 -4.57 17.42 17.53
CA PRO A 40 -5.56 17.42 16.46
C PRO A 40 -6.84 16.69 16.85
N VAL A 41 -7.98 17.36 16.65
CA VAL A 41 -9.33 16.82 16.92
C VAL A 41 -10.27 17.15 15.77
N SER A 42 -11.22 16.28 15.48
CA SER A 42 -12.28 16.58 14.52
C SER A 42 -13.19 17.71 15.01
N ARG A 43 -13.88 18.36 14.06
CA ARG A 43 -14.90 19.37 14.36
C ARG A 43 -15.95 18.81 15.36
N LYS A 44 -16.38 17.58 15.20
CA LYS A 44 -17.32 16.90 16.07
C LYS A 44 -16.85 16.82 17.54
N ILE A 45 -15.57 16.53 17.75
CA ILE A 45 -14.98 16.51 19.10
C ILE A 45 -14.84 17.93 19.64
N ALA A 46 -14.39 18.87 18.80
CA ALA A 46 -14.28 20.27 19.19
C ALA A 46 -15.60 20.86 19.64
N ASP A 47 -16.67 20.62 18.89
CA ASP A 47 -18.03 21.11 19.23
C ASP A 47 -18.55 20.47 20.52
N ARG A 48 -18.36 19.15 20.69
CA ARG A 48 -18.75 18.44 21.93
C ARG A 48 -18.06 18.99 23.16
N LEU A 49 -16.78 19.35 23.04
CA LEU A 49 -15.97 19.85 24.14
C LEU A 49 -15.93 21.39 24.23
N GLU A 50 -16.73 22.07 23.42
CA GLU A 50 -16.80 23.54 23.34
C GLU A 50 -15.42 24.19 23.11
N LEU A 51 -14.60 23.57 22.25
CA LEU A 51 -13.29 24.05 21.86
C LEU A 51 -13.43 25.03 20.68
N GLY A 52 -13.64 26.29 20.96
CA GLY A 52 -13.66 27.34 19.95
C GLY A 52 -12.27 27.75 19.49
N GLU A 53 -12.18 28.35 18.30
CA GLU A 53 -10.91 28.91 17.82
C GLU A 53 -10.39 29.99 18.78
N MET A 54 -9.07 29.97 19.01
CA MET A 54 -8.37 30.89 19.92
C MET A 54 -8.56 32.38 19.54
N VAL A 55 -8.72 32.64 18.23
CA VAL A 55 -8.86 34.00 17.69
C VAL A 55 -10.07 34.11 16.76
N LYS A 56 -10.73 35.26 16.78
CA LYS A 56 -11.86 35.54 15.88
C LYS A 56 -11.46 35.67 14.41
N LYS A 57 -10.23 36.06 14.14
CA LYS A 57 -9.66 36.21 12.79
C LYS A 57 -8.31 35.52 12.78
N ASN A 58 -8.26 34.36 12.18
CA ASN A 58 -7.00 33.66 11.97
C ASN A 58 -6.16 34.38 10.91
N THR A 59 -4.90 34.70 11.24
CA THR A 59 -3.92 35.31 10.35
C THR A 59 -2.70 34.44 10.13
N ASP A 60 -2.76 33.19 10.60
CA ASP A 60 -1.72 32.20 10.33
C ASP A 60 -1.63 31.90 8.83
N SER A 61 -0.40 31.84 8.31
CA SER A 61 -0.13 31.65 6.88
C SER A 61 -0.68 30.31 6.34
N PHE A 62 -0.73 29.31 7.20
CA PHE A 62 -1.23 27.97 6.86
C PHE A 62 -2.66 27.72 7.35
N GLY A 63 -3.24 28.67 8.07
CA GLY A 63 -4.61 28.63 8.53
C GLY A 63 -4.87 27.57 9.62
N THR A 64 -3.86 27.23 10.44
CA THR A 64 -3.99 26.24 11.51
C THR A 64 -4.97 26.73 12.58
N ALA A 65 -6.02 25.97 12.84
CA ALA A 65 -7.11 26.36 13.73
C ALA A 65 -6.81 25.99 15.19
N PHE A 66 -5.91 26.75 15.82
CA PHE A 66 -5.64 26.62 17.26
C PHE A 66 -6.86 26.97 18.09
N THR A 67 -7.10 26.18 19.13
CA THR A 67 -8.05 26.51 20.21
C THR A 67 -7.30 27.08 21.42
N VAL A 68 -8.05 27.55 22.41
CA VAL A 68 -7.47 27.80 23.73
C VAL A 68 -6.92 26.49 24.28
N SER A 69 -5.73 26.53 24.86
CA SER A 69 -5.09 25.36 25.47
C SER A 69 -5.91 24.83 26.66
N VAL A 70 -5.79 23.51 26.90
CA VAL A 70 -6.57 22.84 27.96
C VAL A 70 -5.71 21.91 28.80
N ASP A 71 -6.14 21.66 30.03
CA ASP A 71 -5.70 20.57 30.91
C ASP A 71 -6.89 19.84 31.49
N HIS A 72 -6.82 18.53 31.62
CA HIS A 72 -7.85 17.77 32.31
C HIS A 72 -7.87 18.10 33.80
N GLN A 73 -9.06 18.18 34.41
CA GLN A 73 -9.24 18.61 35.81
C GLN A 73 -8.51 17.74 36.86
N GLU A 74 -8.21 16.47 36.54
CA GLU A 74 -7.49 15.56 37.41
C GLU A 74 -5.95 15.66 37.27
N THR A 75 -5.44 16.58 36.45
CA THR A 75 -3.99 16.79 36.32
C THR A 75 -3.43 17.61 37.49
N SER A 76 -2.12 17.53 37.71
CA SER A 76 -1.45 18.33 38.72
C SER A 76 -1.15 19.74 38.20
N THR A 77 0.02 19.98 37.63
CA THR A 77 0.41 21.26 37.03
C THR A 77 0.15 21.29 35.51
N GLY A 78 -0.28 20.17 34.91
CA GLY A 78 -0.64 20.04 33.49
C GLY A 78 0.54 19.79 32.56
N ILE A 79 1.78 20.15 32.91
CA ILE A 79 2.93 20.13 31.99
C ILE A 79 3.70 18.81 31.95
N SER A 80 3.58 17.95 32.96
CA SER A 80 4.30 16.68 32.96
C SER A 80 3.86 15.78 31.81
N ALA A 81 4.70 14.83 31.39
CA ALA A 81 4.32 13.85 30.37
C ALA A 81 3.07 13.04 30.77
N TYR A 82 2.92 12.78 32.06
CA TYR A 82 1.74 12.12 32.65
C TYR A 82 0.49 12.97 32.51
N ASP A 83 0.54 14.24 32.89
CA ASP A 83 -0.59 15.16 32.85
C ASP A 83 -1.04 15.41 31.40
N ARG A 84 -0.06 15.63 30.48
CA ARG A 84 -0.35 15.84 29.06
C ARG A 84 -0.95 14.59 28.42
N ALA A 85 -0.42 13.40 28.72
CA ALA A 85 -0.99 12.15 28.24
C ALA A 85 -2.43 11.98 28.75
N LYS A 86 -2.70 12.28 30.03
CA LYS A 86 -4.05 12.22 30.60
C LYS A 86 -5.01 13.18 29.89
N THR A 87 -4.57 14.41 29.62
CA THR A 87 -5.39 15.40 28.90
C THR A 87 -5.72 14.94 27.49
N ILE A 88 -4.71 14.43 26.73
CA ILE A 88 -4.88 13.91 25.37
C ILE A 88 -5.82 12.69 25.35
N GLU A 89 -5.67 11.76 26.29
CA GLU A 89 -6.53 10.59 26.42
C GLU A 89 -8.02 10.98 26.57
N ILE A 90 -8.31 11.94 27.47
CA ILE A 90 -9.68 12.36 27.75
C ILE A 90 -10.26 13.20 26.59
N LEU A 91 -9.47 13.99 25.86
CA LEU A 91 -9.93 14.65 24.64
C LEU A 91 -10.50 13.63 23.62
N ALA A 92 -9.86 12.46 23.50
CA ALA A 92 -10.27 11.39 22.58
C ALA A 92 -11.42 10.53 23.11
N LYS A 93 -11.66 10.52 24.42
CA LYS A 93 -12.61 9.62 25.07
C LYS A 93 -14.05 9.94 24.66
N MET A 94 -14.79 8.91 24.24
CA MET A 94 -16.21 9.04 23.96
C MET A 94 -16.97 9.38 25.26
N GLY A 95 -17.79 10.43 25.21
CA GLY A 95 -18.59 10.87 26.37
C GLY A 95 -17.89 11.86 27.30
N SER A 96 -16.63 12.25 27.03
CA SER A 96 -16.02 13.39 27.75
C SER A 96 -16.78 14.69 27.47
N VAL A 97 -16.80 15.59 28.44
CA VAL A 97 -17.55 16.84 28.42
C VAL A 97 -16.65 18.06 28.68
N SER A 98 -17.11 19.24 28.30
CA SER A 98 -16.38 20.50 28.39
C SER A 98 -15.88 20.83 29.78
N GLU A 99 -16.68 20.51 30.80
CA GLU A 99 -16.44 20.79 32.20
C GLU A 99 -15.26 19.99 32.81
N GLU A 100 -14.84 18.91 32.14
CA GLU A 100 -13.69 18.12 32.58
C GLU A 100 -12.35 18.83 32.28
N PHE A 101 -12.35 19.97 31.58
CA PHE A 101 -11.15 20.67 31.15
C PHE A 101 -11.03 22.08 31.72
N HIS A 102 -9.90 22.37 32.35
CA HIS A 102 -9.46 23.73 32.66
C HIS A 102 -8.96 24.44 31.41
N ARG A 103 -9.20 25.73 31.34
CA ARG A 103 -8.75 26.65 30.27
C ARG A 103 -8.19 27.92 30.90
N PRO A 104 -6.96 28.36 30.56
CA PRO A 104 -5.99 27.71 29.67
C PRO A 104 -5.31 26.50 30.34
N GLY A 105 -4.57 25.71 29.56
CA GLY A 105 -3.78 24.56 30.00
C GLY A 105 -2.50 24.40 29.17
N HIS A 106 -2.00 23.16 29.07
CA HIS A 106 -0.68 22.85 28.46
C HIS A 106 -0.79 21.96 27.20
N ILE A 107 -2.00 21.53 26.81
CA ILE A 107 -2.28 20.89 25.53
C ILE A 107 -3.04 21.86 24.65
N PHE A 108 -2.62 21.97 23.38
CA PHE A 108 -3.20 22.86 22.38
C PHE A 108 -4.02 22.03 21.39
N PRO A 109 -5.37 21.95 21.54
CA PRO A 109 -6.21 21.31 20.55
C PRO A 109 -6.17 22.09 19.22
N LEU A 110 -6.12 21.34 18.10
CA LEU A 110 -6.19 21.87 16.74
C LEU A 110 -7.42 21.31 16.05
N ILE A 111 -8.27 22.18 15.50
CA ILE A 111 -9.48 21.73 14.82
C ILE A 111 -9.17 21.43 13.36
N GLY A 112 -9.25 20.14 12.97
CA GLY A 112 -9.07 19.74 11.59
C GLY A 112 -10.25 20.06 10.68
N LYS A 113 -10.01 20.18 9.39
CA LYS A 113 -11.02 20.30 8.36
C LYS A 113 -11.84 19.02 8.23
N GLU A 114 -13.13 19.14 7.90
CA GLU A 114 -14.03 17.98 7.78
C GLU A 114 -13.61 17.01 6.66
N GLY A 115 -13.14 17.55 5.54
CA GLY A 115 -12.61 16.78 4.41
C GLY A 115 -11.20 16.21 4.62
N GLY A 116 -10.61 16.38 5.83
CA GLY A 116 -9.29 15.85 6.16
C GLY A 116 -8.19 16.37 5.23
N VAL A 117 -7.18 15.51 4.95
CA VAL A 117 -6.07 15.88 4.06
C VAL A 117 -6.49 16.17 2.62
N LEU A 118 -7.65 15.70 2.20
CA LEU A 118 -8.21 16.00 0.87
C LEU A 118 -8.69 17.46 0.76
N GLU A 119 -9.04 18.10 1.88
CA GLU A 119 -9.42 19.51 1.94
C GLU A 119 -8.23 20.40 2.28
N ARG A 120 -7.39 19.99 3.25
CA ARG A 120 -6.19 20.73 3.67
C ARG A 120 -5.05 19.75 3.94
N ARG A 121 -3.99 19.82 3.13
CA ARG A 121 -2.81 18.94 3.17
C ARG A 121 -1.88 19.29 4.34
N GLY A 122 -2.36 19.24 5.59
CA GLY A 122 -1.59 19.58 6.79
C GLY A 122 -1.47 18.43 7.78
N HIS A 123 -0.46 18.49 8.65
CA HIS A 123 -0.21 17.50 9.72
C HIS A 123 -1.43 17.31 10.63
N THR A 124 -2.21 18.37 10.90
CA THR A 124 -3.45 18.31 11.69
C THR A 124 -4.45 17.33 11.08
N GLU A 125 -4.75 17.50 9.79
CA GLU A 125 -5.68 16.66 9.05
C GLU A 125 -5.11 15.26 8.87
N ALA A 126 -3.82 15.13 8.52
CA ALA A 126 -3.16 13.84 8.38
C ALA A 126 -3.24 13.00 9.66
N ALA A 127 -3.04 13.62 10.82
CA ALA A 127 -3.10 12.94 12.10
C ALA A 127 -4.53 12.44 12.43
N ILE A 128 -5.55 13.23 12.12
CA ILE A 128 -6.97 12.83 12.31
C ILE A 128 -7.34 11.71 11.34
N ASP A 129 -6.96 11.79 10.07
CA ASP A 129 -7.28 10.76 9.09
C ASP A 129 -6.56 9.45 9.39
N LEU A 130 -5.31 9.48 9.85
CA LEU A 130 -4.62 8.28 10.36
C LEU A 130 -5.35 7.67 11.57
N ALA A 131 -5.87 8.49 12.49
CA ALA A 131 -6.67 7.99 13.61
C ALA A 131 -7.97 7.32 13.12
N LYS A 132 -8.68 7.90 12.15
CA LYS A 132 -9.86 7.30 11.51
C LYS A 132 -9.53 5.95 10.86
N LEU A 133 -8.44 5.86 10.09
CA LEU A 133 -8.01 4.64 9.42
C LEU A 133 -7.70 3.49 10.39
N THR A 134 -7.32 3.79 11.63
CA THR A 134 -7.12 2.79 12.69
C THR A 134 -8.40 2.44 13.45
N ASN A 135 -9.58 2.91 13.02
CA ASN A 135 -10.86 2.75 13.69
C ASN A 135 -10.85 3.25 15.14
N GLN A 136 -10.07 4.29 15.43
CA GLN A 136 -10.02 4.95 16.72
C GLN A 136 -10.84 6.26 16.70
N SER A 137 -10.87 6.97 17.83
CA SER A 137 -11.48 8.31 17.90
C SER A 137 -10.76 9.26 16.94
N GLU A 138 -11.49 10.19 16.35
CA GLU A 138 -10.97 11.22 15.43
C GLU A 138 -10.15 12.29 16.18
N ALA A 139 -9.19 11.81 16.98
CA ALA A 139 -8.26 12.60 17.77
C ALA A 139 -6.85 11.99 17.72
N ALA A 140 -5.88 12.86 17.67
CA ALA A 140 -4.46 12.50 17.62
C ALA A 140 -3.64 13.44 18.51
N TYR A 141 -2.33 13.21 18.61
CA TYR A 141 -1.37 14.15 19.14
C TYR A 141 -0.15 14.20 18.23
N ILE A 142 0.38 15.38 18.05
CA ILE A 142 1.48 15.65 17.12
C ILE A 142 2.56 16.50 17.79
N CYS A 143 3.77 16.44 17.26
CA CYS A 143 4.87 17.28 17.69
C CYS A 143 5.86 17.44 16.53
N GLU A 144 6.19 18.65 16.17
CA GLU A 144 7.15 18.98 15.12
C GLU A 144 8.56 18.50 15.48
N ILE A 145 9.35 18.10 14.48
CA ILE A 145 10.70 17.58 14.68
C ILE A 145 11.73 18.66 14.38
N LEU A 146 12.48 19.04 15.42
CA LEU A 146 13.58 19.96 15.35
C LEU A 146 14.93 19.23 15.40
N ASN A 147 15.92 19.78 14.70
CA ASN A 147 17.32 19.39 14.83
C ASN A 147 17.88 19.77 16.21
N GLU A 148 19.06 19.24 16.56
CA GLU A 148 19.72 19.52 17.85
C GLU A 148 20.11 20.99 18.03
N ASP A 149 20.32 21.71 16.94
CA ASP A 149 20.62 23.14 16.92
C ASP A 149 19.38 24.04 16.98
N GLY A 150 18.18 23.46 17.05
CA GLY A 150 16.90 24.16 17.12
C GLY A 150 16.32 24.56 15.76
N THR A 151 16.96 24.23 14.64
CA THR A 151 16.37 24.42 13.32
C THR A 151 15.35 23.32 13.00
N MET A 152 14.43 23.58 12.08
CA MET A 152 13.46 22.56 11.66
C MET A 152 14.15 21.44 10.89
N ALA A 153 13.83 20.17 11.22
CA ALA A 153 14.30 19.03 10.46
C ALA A 153 13.60 18.99 9.09
N ARG A 154 14.39 18.74 8.03
CA ARG A 154 13.92 18.61 6.65
C ARG A 154 14.01 17.17 6.20
N ARG A 155 13.50 16.86 5.03
CA ARG A 155 13.34 15.47 4.52
C ARG A 155 14.54 14.54 4.80
N PRO A 156 15.79 14.90 4.52
CA PRO A 156 16.92 14.00 4.79
C PRO A 156 17.13 13.70 6.29
N GLN A 157 16.92 14.70 7.17
CA GLN A 157 17.02 14.52 8.62
C GLN A 157 15.83 13.72 9.15
N LEU A 158 14.62 13.92 8.62
CA LEU A 158 13.41 13.18 8.98
C LEU A 158 13.55 11.70 8.67
N GLU A 159 14.08 11.34 7.51
CA GLU A 159 14.34 9.94 7.13
C GLU A 159 15.38 9.28 8.04
N GLN A 160 16.44 10.00 8.39
CA GLN A 160 17.44 9.53 9.36
C GLN A 160 16.84 9.34 10.76
N PHE A 161 16.00 10.28 11.20
CA PHE A 161 15.28 10.21 12.46
C PHE A 161 14.36 8.99 12.51
N ALA A 162 13.56 8.77 11.48
CA ALA A 162 12.68 7.61 11.37
C ALA A 162 13.46 6.30 11.45
N LYS A 163 14.55 6.18 10.69
CA LYS A 163 15.43 5.01 10.72
C LYS A 163 16.08 4.78 12.09
N LYS A 164 16.61 5.83 12.72
CA LYS A 164 17.26 5.78 14.05
C LYS A 164 16.29 5.28 15.11
N HIS A 165 15.05 5.75 15.10
CA HIS A 165 14.04 5.42 16.10
C HIS A 165 13.12 4.29 15.68
N LYS A 166 13.33 3.68 14.49
CA LYS A 166 12.52 2.57 13.91
C LYS A 166 11.04 2.92 13.82
N LEU A 167 10.76 4.15 13.39
CA LEU A 167 9.40 4.66 13.20
C LEU A 167 8.96 4.47 11.75
N PRO A 168 7.69 4.12 11.50
CA PRO A 168 7.08 4.26 10.17
C PRO A 168 7.19 5.72 9.69
N PHE A 169 7.46 5.89 8.40
CA PHE A 169 7.55 7.20 7.75
C PHE A 169 6.64 7.23 6.53
N ILE A 170 5.77 8.21 6.47
CA ILE A 170 4.89 8.47 5.33
C ILE A 170 4.87 9.97 5.03
N THR A 171 4.46 10.34 3.82
CA THR A 171 4.18 11.73 3.45
C THR A 171 2.68 12.02 3.44
N VAL A 172 2.31 13.30 3.50
CA VAL A 172 0.92 13.73 3.30
C VAL A 172 0.43 13.34 1.90
N GLU A 173 1.29 13.43 0.88
CA GLU A 173 0.97 13.02 -0.49
C GLU A 173 0.64 11.52 -0.61
N GLU A 174 1.44 10.66 0.03
CA GLU A 174 1.15 9.22 0.08
C GLU A 174 -0.19 8.93 0.77
N LEU A 175 -0.51 9.66 1.85
CA LEU A 175 -1.80 9.53 2.53
C LEU A 175 -2.96 10.01 1.65
N VAL A 176 -2.80 11.15 0.95
CA VAL A 176 -3.79 11.63 -0.04
C VAL A 176 -4.01 10.62 -1.15
N THR A 177 -2.93 10.05 -1.69
CA THR A 177 -3.01 9.01 -2.71
C THR A 177 -3.77 7.78 -2.19
N TYR A 178 -3.46 7.34 -0.98
CA TYR A 178 -4.15 6.22 -0.33
C TYR A 178 -5.66 6.47 -0.14
N LEU A 179 -6.02 7.67 0.33
CA LEU A 179 -7.43 8.04 0.58
C LEU A 179 -8.23 8.28 -0.71
N ASN A 180 -7.57 8.70 -1.79
CA ASN A 180 -8.18 8.84 -3.11
C ASN A 180 -8.19 7.53 -3.90
N ALA A 181 -7.51 6.48 -3.43
CA ALA A 181 -7.55 5.20 -4.11
C ALA A 181 -9.00 4.68 -4.13
N GLU A 182 -9.58 4.59 -5.31
CA GLU A 182 -10.89 3.99 -5.50
C GLU A 182 -10.86 2.53 -5.03
N GLU A 183 -11.92 2.08 -4.35
CA GLU A 183 -12.04 0.65 -4.06
C GLU A 183 -11.99 -0.14 -5.36
N PRO A 184 -11.17 -1.21 -5.44
CA PRO A 184 -11.06 -1.98 -6.67
C PRO A 184 -12.42 -2.48 -7.14
N ILE A 185 -12.76 -2.19 -8.40
CA ILE A 185 -14.02 -2.63 -9.00
C ILE A 185 -14.04 -4.15 -9.03
N THR A 186 -15.01 -4.76 -8.38
CA THR A 186 -15.18 -6.23 -8.36
C THR A 186 -16.54 -6.63 -8.90
N VAL A 187 -16.55 -7.60 -9.82
CA VAL A 187 -17.77 -8.16 -10.44
C VAL A 187 -17.72 -9.67 -10.47
N LYS A 188 -18.88 -10.32 -10.52
CA LYS A 188 -18.97 -11.77 -10.80
C LYS A 188 -18.72 -12.03 -12.28
N LEU A 189 -17.85 -12.98 -12.58
CA LEU A 189 -17.48 -13.38 -13.93
C LEU A 189 -17.81 -14.87 -14.13
N PRO A 190 -18.95 -15.22 -14.73
CA PRO A 190 -19.22 -16.58 -15.15
C PRO A 190 -18.35 -16.94 -16.35
N THR A 191 -17.64 -18.06 -16.28
CA THR A 191 -16.75 -18.57 -17.34
C THR A 191 -17.03 -20.03 -17.68
N ALA A 192 -16.41 -20.54 -18.74
CA ALA A 192 -16.46 -21.95 -19.10
C ALA A 192 -15.78 -22.87 -18.05
N PHE A 193 -15.01 -22.28 -17.11
CA PHE A 193 -14.24 -22.99 -16.09
C PHE A 193 -14.82 -22.83 -14.69
N GLY A 194 -15.92 -22.11 -14.52
CA GLY A 194 -16.57 -21.77 -13.27
C GLY A 194 -16.86 -20.30 -13.11
N GLU A 195 -17.46 -19.93 -11.99
CA GLU A 195 -17.71 -18.52 -11.62
C GLU A 195 -16.59 -18.00 -10.72
N PHE A 196 -16.02 -16.86 -11.09
CA PHE A 196 -14.95 -16.17 -10.37
C PHE A 196 -15.40 -14.76 -10.01
N ASP A 197 -14.76 -14.18 -9.00
CA ASP A 197 -14.76 -12.73 -8.78
C ASP A 197 -13.64 -12.12 -9.64
N LEU A 198 -13.98 -11.14 -10.46
CA LEU A 198 -13.03 -10.37 -11.26
C LEU A 198 -12.86 -9.00 -10.63
N THR A 199 -11.65 -8.69 -10.17
CA THR A 199 -11.31 -7.40 -9.58
C THR A 199 -10.29 -6.69 -10.47
N LEU A 200 -10.54 -5.40 -10.74
CA LEU A 200 -9.63 -4.51 -11.46
C LEU A 200 -8.70 -3.80 -10.48
N PHE A 201 -7.41 -3.79 -10.78
CA PHE A 201 -6.39 -2.97 -10.13
C PHE A 201 -5.65 -2.14 -11.16
N GLU A 202 -5.31 -0.92 -10.83
CA GLU A 202 -4.53 -0.02 -11.68
C GLU A 202 -3.17 0.25 -11.04
N ASP A 203 -2.09 0.15 -11.82
CA ASP A 203 -0.74 0.49 -11.35
C ASP A 203 -0.45 1.99 -11.49
N GLN A 204 0.68 2.45 -10.97
CA GLN A 204 1.12 3.85 -11.05
C GLN A 204 1.32 4.35 -12.49
N GLN A 205 1.32 3.47 -13.48
CA GLN A 205 1.43 3.79 -14.91
C GLN A 205 0.08 3.71 -15.63
N HIS A 206 -1.03 3.64 -14.86
CA HIS A 206 -2.39 3.49 -15.38
C HIS A 206 -2.61 2.23 -16.21
N LYS A 207 -1.87 1.15 -15.94
CA LYS A 207 -2.15 -0.16 -16.52
C LYS A 207 -3.14 -0.91 -15.66
N GLU A 208 -4.16 -1.41 -16.32
CA GLU A 208 -5.23 -2.21 -15.72
C GLU A 208 -4.80 -3.67 -15.56
N HIS A 209 -4.58 -4.12 -14.35
CA HIS A 209 -4.31 -5.52 -14.00
C HIS A 209 -5.55 -6.18 -13.44
N LEU A 210 -5.67 -7.50 -13.59
CA LEU A 210 -6.87 -8.22 -13.19
C LEU A 210 -6.54 -9.29 -12.14
N LEU A 211 -7.41 -9.40 -11.15
CA LEU A 211 -7.44 -10.51 -10.21
C LEU A 211 -8.69 -11.34 -10.47
N LEU A 212 -8.52 -12.61 -10.89
CA LEU A 212 -9.59 -13.57 -10.88
C LEU A 212 -9.47 -14.37 -9.59
N SER A 213 -10.47 -14.31 -8.72
CA SER A 213 -10.44 -15.02 -7.44
C SER A 213 -11.67 -15.90 -7.24
N LYS A 214 -11.50 -16.94 -6.42
CA LYS A 214 -12.57 -17.83 -6.00
C LYS A 214 -12.47 -18.13 -4.52
N GLY A 215 -13.62 -18.10 -3.84
CA GLY A 215 -13.69 -18.32 -2.40
C GLY A 215 -13.09 -17.18 -1.60
N GLU A 216 -12.88 -17.41 -0.29
CA GLU A 216 -12.27 -16.39 0.58
C GLU A 216 -10.77 -16.30 0.34
N VAL A 217 -10.31 -15.20 -0.25
CA VAL A 217 -8.90 -14.96 -0.58
C VAL A 217 -8.23 -13.94 0.33
N ARG A 218 -9.01 -13.13 1.06
CA ARG A 218 -8.48 -12.09 1.95
C ARG A 218 -8.08 -12.67 3.29
N GLN A 219 -7.00 -12.15 3.89
CA GLN A 219 -6.51 -12.47 5.25
C GLN A 219 -6.44 -13.97 5.55
N SER A 220 -6.06 -14.76 4.56
CA SER A 220 -6.01 -16.22 4.66
C SER A 220 -4.95 -16.69 5.65
N LYS A 221 -5.35 -17.61 6.54
CA LYS A 221 -4.44 -18.30 7.47
C LYS A 221 -3.76 -19.53 6.83
N GLU A 222 -4.27 -20.01 5.71
CA GLU A 222 -3.73 -21.15 4.97
C GLU A 222 -3.12 -20.66 3.65
N PRO A 223 -2.08 -21.34 3.12
CA PRO A 223 -1.49 -20.97 1.84
C PRO A 223 -2.54 -20.87 0.74
N LEU A 224 -2.57 -19.76 0.03
CA LEU A 224 -3.49 -19.52 -1.07
C LEU A 224 -2.94 -20.13 -2.37
N LEU A 225 -3.76 -20.85 -3.13
CA LEU A 225 -3.38 -21.28 -4.48
C LEU A 225 -3.36 -20.09 -5.42
N VAL A 226 -2.18 -19.76 -5.96
CA VAL A 226 -1.97 -18.53 -6.75
C VAL A 226 -1.30 -18.85 -8.07
N ARG A 227 -1.80 -18.27 -9.15
CA ARG A 227 -1.13 -18.14 -10.45
C ARG A 227 -0.82 -16.66 -10.71
N VAL A 228 0.43 -16.32 -10.87
CA VAL A 228 0.82 -15.04 -11.48
C VAL A 228 0.97 -15.26 -12.98
N HIS A 229 0.05 -14.73 -13.78
CA HIS A 229 -0.03 -14.88 -15.23
C HIS A 229 0.34 -13.57 -15.91
N SER A 230 1.30 -13.61 -16.83
CA SER A 230 1.61 -12.45 -17.69
C SER A 230 0.80 -12.56 -18.97
N GLU A 231 0.11 -11.50 -19.35
CA GLU A 231 -0.72 -11.39 -20.55
C GLU A 231 -0.04 -11.97 -21.80
N CYS A 232 -0.79 -12.70 -22.55
CA CYS A 232 -0.40 -13.21 -23.85
C CYS A 232 -1.61 -13.23 -24.80
N LEU A 233 -1.94 -12.08 -25.41
CA LEU A 233 -3.13 -11.92 -26.26
C LEU A 233 -3.29 -13.04 -27.28
N THR A 234 -2.20 -13.44 -27.94
CA THR A 234 -2.26 -14.48 -28.96
C THR A 234 -2.57 -15.88 -28.40
N GLY A 235 -2.06 -16.20 -27.21
CA GLY A 235 -2.33 -17.47 -26.56
C GLY A 235 -3.67 -17.45 -25.81
N ASP A 236 -3.90 -16.41 -24.99
CA ASP A 236 -5.02 -16.36 -24.07
C ASP A 236 -6.35 -16.12 -24.76
N VAL A 237 -6.36 -15.32 -25.85
CA VAL A 237 -7.59 -14.93 -26.58
C VAL A 237 -7.74 -15.70 -27.89
N PHE A 238 -6.66 -15.80 -28.69
CA PHE A 238 -6.74 -16.41 -30.03
C PHE A 238 -6.35 -17.89 -30.06
N GLY A 239 -5.99 -18.49 -28.92
CA GLY A 239 -5.64 -19.91 -28.84
C GLY A 239 -4.42 -20.28 -29.69
N SER A 240 -3.44 -19.38 -29.81
CA SER A 240 -2.26 -19.61 -30.63
C SER A 240 -1.41 -20.78 -30.10
N HIS A 241 -1.08 -21.71 -30.95
CA HIS A 241 -0.20 -22.84 -30.63
C HIS A 241 1.32 -22.46 -30.64
N ARG A 242 1.68 -21.21 -30.90
CA ARG A 242 3.10 -20.77 -30.78
C ARG A 242 3.62 -20.78 -29.33
N CYS A 243 2.74 -20.86 -28.35
CA CYS A 243 3.08 -20.93 -26.92
C CYS A 243 2.05 -21.79 -26.18
N ASP A 244 2.29 -21.97 -24.89
CA ASP A 244 1.41 -22.71 -23.96
C ASP A 244 0.63 -21.79 -23.02
N CYS A 245 0.60 -20.47 -23.26
CA CYS A 245 0.08 -19.49 -22.30
C CYS A 245 -1.41 -19.66 -22.05
N GLY A 246 -2.24 -19.68 -23.08
CA GLY A 246 -3.69 -19.82 -22.94
C GLY A 246 -4.10 -21.12 -22.22
N GLU A 247 -3.48 -22.24 -22.61
CA GLU A 247 -3.75 -23.54 -21.96
C GLU A 247 -3.32 -23.54 -20.50
N GLN A 248 -2.19 -22.89 -20.15
CA GLN A 248 -1.79 -22.71 -18.74
C GLN A 248 -2.79 -21.85 -17.97
N LEU A 249 -3.33 -20.78 -18.57
CA LEU A 249 -4.36 -19.96 -17.96
C LEU A 249 -5.61 -20.78 -17.67
N TYR A 250 -6.10 -21.53 -18.67
CA TYR A 250 -7.29 -22.37 -18.53
C TYR A 250 -7.11 -23.48 -17.49
N GLU A 251 -5.94 -24.11 -17.46
CA GLU A 251 -5.66 -25.15 -16.47
C GLU A 251 -5.55 -24.57 -15.05
N ALA A 252 -4.96 -23.39 -14.88
CA ALA A 252 -4.95 -22.70 -13.59
C ALA A 252 -6.38 -22.38 -13.11
N MET A 253 -7.27 -21.94 -14.02
CA MET A 253 -8.68 -21.71 -13.69
C MET A 253 -9.38 -23.01 -13.24
N ARG A 254 -9.16 -24.12 -13.95
CA ARG A 254 -9.72 -25.44 -13.55
C ARG A 254 -9.21 -25.91 -12.19
N MET A 255 -7.92 -25.73 -11.91
CA MET A 255 -7.32 -26.13 -10.64
C MET A 255 -7.88 -25.32 -9.48
N ILE A 256 -8.06 -24.01 -9.65
CA ILE A 256 -8.64 -23.11 -8.65
C ILE A 256 -10.12 -23.44 -8.44
N GLU A 257 -10.88 -23.65 -9.53
CA GLU A 257 -12.29 -24.08 -9.44
C GLU A 257 -12.43 -25.37 -8.65
N LYS A 258 -11.61 -26.39 -8.97
CA LYS A 258 -11.60 -27.67 -8.28
C LYS A 258 -11.23 -27.56 -6.79
N LYS A 259 -10.27 -26.65 -6.45
CA LYS A 259 -9.87 -26.41 -5.06
C LYS A 259 -10.93 -25.59 -4.31
N GLY A 260 -11.79 -24.87 -5.03
CA GLY A 260 -12.82 -23.98 -4.48
C GLY A 260 -12.28 -22.69 -3.87
N ARG A 261 -10.94 -22.48 -3.89
CA ARG A 261 -10.28 -21.31 -3.34
C ARG A 261 -8.94 -21.06 -4.01
N GLY A 262 -8.72 -19.84 -4.50
CA GLY A 262 -7.46 -19.44 -5.13
C GLY A 262 -7.58 -18.15 -5.93
N ALA A 263 -6.48 -17.73 -6.54
CA ALA A 263 -6.39 -16.49 -7.28
C ALA A 263 -5.49 -16.57 -8.51
N ILE A 264 -5.86 -15.88 -9.58
CA ILE A 264 -5.02 -15.63 -10.75
C ILE A 264 -4.76 -14.12 -10.80
N LEU A 265 -3.51 -13.72 -10.69
CA LEU A 265 -3.04 -12.37 -10.92
C LEU A 265 -2.67 -12.24 -12.39
N TYR A 266 -3.52 -11.60 -13.18
CA TYR A 266 -3.34 -11.41 -14.62
C TYR A 266 -2.68 -10.07 -14.87
N LEU A 267 -1.37 -10.08 -15.12
CA LEU A 267 -0.56 -8.88 -15.30
C LEU A 267 -0.49 -8.46 -16.76
N ARG A 268 -0.84 -7.20 -17.04
CA ARG A 268 -0.80 -6.59 -18.37
C ARG A 268 0.63 -6.26 -18.80
N GLN A 269 1.41 -7.30 -19.10
CA GLN A 269 2.82 -7.21 -19.52
C GLN A 269 3.09 -8.14 -20.72
N GLU A 270 2.43 -7.82 -21.83
CA GLU A 270 2.47 -8.57 -23.08
C GLU A 270 3.90 -8.72 -23.63
N GLY A 271 4.17 -9.89 -24.23
CA GLY A 271 5.45 -10.16 -24.89
C GLY A 271 6.65 -10.17 -23.92
N ARG A 272 6.46 -10.58 -22.67
CA ARG A 272 7.48 -10.47 -21.60
C ARG A 272 7.87 -9.03 -21.28
N GLY A 273 6.92 -8.11 -21.31
CA GLY A 273 7.15 -6.69 -21.00
C GLY A 273 7.45 -5.80 -22.21
N ILE A 274 7.77 -6.35 -23.38
CA ILE A 274 8.12 -5.57 -24.58
C ILE A 274 6.92 -5.05 -25.38
N GLY A 275 5.71 -5.47 -25.01
CA GLY A 275 4.45 -5.09 -25.64
C GLY A 275 4.12 -5.86 -26.92
N LEU A 276 2.84 -5.81 -27.32
CA LEU A 276 2.30 -6.58 -28.46
C LEU A 276 3.03 -6.27 -29.76
N LYS A 277 3.31 -4.99 -30.05
CA LYS A 277 3.97 -4.58 -31.30
C LYS A 277 5.35 -5.25 -31.47
N ASN A 278 6.17 -5.24 -30.42
CA ASN A 278 7.50 -5.82 -30.48
C ASN A 278 7.45 -7.36 -30.41
N LYS A 279 6.48 -7.94 -29.72
CA LYS A 279 6.21 -9.36 -29.79
C LYS A 279 5.93 -9.84 -31.21
N LEU A 280 5.13 -9.11 -31.99
CA LEU A 280 4.86 -9.48 -33.40
C LEU A 280 6.12 -9.33 -34.26
N ARG A 281 6.98 -8.33 -33.98
CA ARG A 281 8.30 -8.24 -34.64
C ARG A 281 9.21 -9.42 -34.27
N ALA A 282 9.21 -9.83 -33.00
CA ALA A 282 9.94 -11.03 -32.57
C ALA A 282 9.42 -12.27 -33.31
N TYR A 283 8.12 -12.40 -33.53
CA TYR A 283 7.56 -13.50 -34.33
C TYR A 283 8.08 -13.50 -35.79
N GLN A 284 8.21 -12.33 -36.42
CA GLN A 284 8.81 -12.24 -37.75
C GLN A 284 10.27 -12.73 -37.77
N LEU A 285 11.07 -12.39 -36.74
CA LEU A 285 12.45 -12.88 -36.62
C LEU A 285 12.48 -14.40 -36.35
N GLN A 286 11.53 -14.91 -35.58
CA GLN A 286 11.41 -16.36 -35.33
C GLN A 286 11.06 -17.14 -36.62
N GLU A 287 10.23 -16.58 -37.49
CA GLU A 287 9.93 -17.16 -38.83
C GLU A 287 11.17 -17.20 -39.74
N GLN A 288 12.19 -16.38 -39.43
CA GLN A 288 13.49 -16.37 -40.08
C GLN A 288 14.51 -17.30 -39.39
N GLY A 289 14.11 -18.07 -38.36
CA GLY A 289 14.95 -19.08 -37.73
C GLY A 289 15.56 -18.67 -36.38
N MET A 290 15.27 -17.47 -35.86
CA MET A 290 15.69 -17.09 -34.50
C MET A 290 14.84 -17.80 -33.47
N ASP A 291 15.37 -18.00 -32.26
CA ASP A 291 14.51 -18.37 -31.13
C ASP A 291 14.01 -17.11 -30.39
N THR A 292 13.11 -17.29 -29.38
CA THR A 292 12.48 -16.19 -28.65
C THR A 292 13.51 -15.34 -27.89
N PHE A 293 14.58 -15.93 -27.36
CA PHE A 293 15.63 -15.24 -26.61
C PHE A 293 16.44 -14.32 -27.54
N ASP A 294 16.91 -14.87 -28.64
CA ASP A 294 17.74 -14.13 -29.59
C ASP A 294 16.94 -13.07 -30.36
N ALA A 295 15.64 -13.32 -30.62
CA ALA A 295 14.75 -12.35 -31.25
C ALA A 295 14.55 -11.11 -30.36
N ASN A 296 14.40 -11.26 -29.03
CA ASN A 296 14.30 -10.12 -28.12
C ASN A 296 15.60 -9.30 -28.08
N LEU A 297 16.75 -9.96 -28.01
CA LEU A 297 18.06 -9.28 -28.05
C LEU A 297 18.26 -8.51 -29.36
N ALA A 298 17.88 -9.09 -30.49
CA ALA A 298 17.98 -8.45 -31.80
C ALA A 298 17.11 -7.19 -31.91
N LEU A 299 16.01 -7.11 -31.14
CA LEU A 299 15.14 -5.94 -31.03
C LEU A 299 15.62 -4.91 -30.00
N GLY A 300 16.75 -5.17 -29.29
CA GLY A 300 17.32 -4.26 -28.30
C GLY A 300 16.73 -4.36 -26.90
N PHE A 301 15.99 -5.44 -26.59
CA PHE A 301 15.41 -5.70 -25.28
C PHE A 301 16.23 -6.75 -24.51
N LYS A 302 16.05 -6.79 -23.18
CA LYS A 302 16.48 -7.96 -22.42
C LYS A 302 15.66 -9.18 -22.82
N PRO A 303 16.16 -10.39 -22.58
CA PRO A 303 15.40 -11.62 -22.85
C PRO A 303 14.05 -11.67 -22.11
N ASP A 304 13.99 -11.06 -20.93
CA ASP A 304 12.80 -10.92 -20.10
C ASP A 304 12.79 -9.54 -19.42
N GLU A 305 11.76 -8.73 -19.68
CA GLU A 305 11.53 -7.39 -19.10
C GLU A 305 10.34 -7.40 -18.12
N ARG A 306 9.86 -8.60 -17.72
CA ARG A 306 8.72 -8.69 -16.79
C ARG A 306 9.10 -8.24 -15.40
N ASP A 307 8.15 -7.55 -14.76
CA ASP A 307 8.18 -7.17 -13.37
C ASP A 307 7.00 -7.83 -12.63
N TYR A 308 7.24 -8.29 -11.41
CA TYR A 308 6.23 -8.93 -10.59
C TYR A 308 5.91 -8.13 -9.32
N GLN A 309 6.43 -6.92 -9.19
CA GLN A 309 6.20 -6.07 -8.01
C GLN A 309 4.71 -5.82 -7.79
N PHE A 310 3.97 -5.53 -8.85
CA PHE A 310 2.52 -5.31 -8.73
C PHE A 310 1.75 -6.55 -8.29
N ALA A 311 2.25 -7.75 -8.57
CA ALA A 311 1.68 -8.98 -8.01
C ALA A 311 1.87 -9.05 -6.49
N VAL A 312 3.02 -8.60 -5.98
CA VAL A 312 3.27 -8.50 -4.54
C VAL A 312 2.33 -7.48 -3.90
N GLU A 313 2.17 -6.31 -4.52
CA GLU A 313 1.27 -5.26 -4.03
C GLU A 313 -0.19 -5.76 -3.93
N ILE A 314 -0.69 -6.47 -4.95
CA ILE A 314 -2.03 -7.07 -4.88
C ILE A 314 -2.13 -8.11 -3.75
N LEU A 315 -1.12 -8.98 -3.57
CA LEU A 315 -1.10 -9.95 -2.48
C LEU A 315 -1.07 -9.27 -1.11
N ASP A 316 -0.36 -8.16 -0.97
CA ASP A 316 -0.33 -7.36 0.26
C ASP A 316 -1.69 -6.70 0.54
N ILE A 317 -2.36 -6.14 -0.45
CA ILE A 317 -3.72 -5.59 -0.34
C ILE A 317 -4.72 -6.68 0.11
N LEU A 318 -4.52 -7.92 -0.37
CA LEU A 318 -5.33 -9.07 0.05
C LEU A 318 -4.96 -9.59 1.46
N GLY A 319 -3.84 -9.14 2.04
CA GLY A 319 -3.30 -9.65 3.30
C GLY A 319 -2.76 -11.08 3.19
N VAL A 320 -2.30 -11.50 2.00
CA VAL A 320 -1.80 -12.85 1.70
C VAL A 320 -0.28 -12.84 1.74
N LYS A 321 0.31 -13.55 2.72
CA LYS A 321 1.76 -13.64 2.91
C LYS A 321 2.35 -15.02 2.57
N GLU A 322 1.51 -16.05 2.42
CA GLU A 322 1.93 -17.42 2.11
C GLU A 322 1.06 -18.02 1.01
N ILE A 323 1.70 -18.58 -0.04
CA ILE A 323 1.03 -19.08 -1.24
C ILE A 323 1.52 -20.46 -1.69
N ASP A 324 0.62 -21.23 -2.32
CA ASP A 324 0.94 -22.36 -3.19
C ASP A 324 1.03 -21.81 -4.62
N LEU A 325 2.21 -21.76 -5.21
CA LEU A 325 2.43 -21.05 -6.48
C LEU A 325 2.38 -21.98 -7.69
N LEU A 326 1.41 -21.75 -8.58
CA LEU A 326 1.30 -22.39 -9.89
C LEU A 326 2.32 -21.81 -10.86
N THR A 327 3.49 -22.43 -10.99
CA THR A 327 4.55 -21.94 -11.88
C THR A 327 5.55 -23.03 -12.28
N ASN A 328 6.18 -22.84 -13.45
CA ASN A 328 7.36 -23.59 -13.88
C ASN A 328 8.59 -22.66 -13.98
N ASN A 329 8.43 -21.35 -13.72
CA ASN A 329 9.52 -20.36 -13.80
C ASN A 329 10.17 -20.15 -12.42
N PRO A 330 11.46 -20.52 -12.22
CA PRO A 330 12.17 -20.32 -10.96
C PRO A 330 12.36 -18.85 -10.61
N GLU A 331 12.64 -17.99 -11.60
CA GLU A 331 12.83 -16.54 -11.35
C GLU A 331 11.59 -15.90 -10.70
N LYS A 332 10.39 -16.41 -11.02
CA LYS A 332 9.15 -15.92 -10.40
C LYS A 332 9.07 -16.27 -8.90
N ILE A 333 9.59 -17.43 -8.52
CA ILE A 333 9.68 -17.86 -7.13
C ILE A 333 10.65 -16.94 -6.39
N GLU A 334 11.86 -16.81 -6.91
CA GLU A 334 12.94 -15.99 -6.34
C GLU A 334 12.48 -14.53 -6.15
N TYR A 335 11.78 -13.97 -7.16
CA TYR A 335 11.28 -12.60 -7.08
C TYR A 335 10.24 -12.44 -5.95
N LEU A 336 9.24 -13.29 -5.90
CA LEU A 336 8.18 -13.19 -4.87
C LEU A 336 8.74 -13.39 -3.47
N GLU A 337 9.69 -14.31 -3.27
CA GLU A 337 10.35 -14.53 -1.99
C GLU A 337 11.22 -13.34 -1.58
N ALA A 338 11.94 -12.71 -2.51
CA ALA A 338 12.74 -11.52 -2.25
C ALA A 338 11.89 -10.33 -1.74
N PHE A 339 10.62 -10.27 -2.12
CA PHE A 339 9.65 -9.25 -1.67
C PHE A 339 8.76 -9.73 -0.52
N GLY A 340 9.12 -10.82 0.17
CA GLY A 340 8.52 -11.25 1.43
C GLY A 340 7.27 -12.12 1.31
N ILE A 341 6.95 -12.62 0.13
CA ILE A 341 5.89 -13.62 -0.06
C ILE A 341 6.49 -15.02 0.15
N LYS A 342 6.02 -15.72 1.16
CA LYS A 342 6.47 -17.09 1.44
C LYS A 342 5.83 -18.08 0.46
N ILE A 343 6.67 -18.82 -0.27
CA ILE A 343 6.21 -19.92 -1.13
C ILE A 343 6.16 -21.22 -0.30
N ASN A 344 4.96 -21.66 0.05
CA ASN A 344 4.76 -22.94 0.77
C ASN A 344 5.15 -24.12 -0.12
N GLN A 345 4.66 -24.13 -1.36
CA GLN A 345 5.07 -25.09 -2.37
C GLN A 345 4.90 -24.55 -3.79
N ARG A 346 5.78 -25.01 -4.69
CA ARG A 346 5.58 -24.87 -6.13
C ARG A 346 4.65 -25.97 -6.64
N ILE A 347 3.62 -25.61 -7.37
CA ILE A 347 2.76 -26.55 -8.07
C ILE A 347 3.07 -26.47 -9.57
N PRO A 348 3.50 -27.58 -10.21
CA PRO A 348 3.75 -27.61 -11.64
C PRO A 348 2.50 -27.26 -12.45
N LEU A 349 2.68 -26.50 -13.53
CA LEU A 349 1.65 -26.17 -14.49
C LEU A 349 2.16 -26.49 -15.90
N GLU A 350 2.30 -27.78 -16.18
CA GLU A 350 2.83 -28.29 -17.44
C GLU A 350 1.71 -28.69 -18.37
N ILE A 351 1.79 -28.23 -19.61
CA ILE A 351 0.87 -28.58 -20.71
C ILE A 351 1.60 -29.47 -21.69
N SER A 352 0.91 -30.49 -22.19
CA SER A 352 1.49 -31.38 -23.19
C SER A 352 1.92 -30.61 -24.43
N PRO A 353 3.19 -30.77 -24.89
CA PRO A 353 3.67 -30.08 -26.08
C PRO A 353 2.88 -30.46 -27.35
N VAL A 354 2.62 -29.45 -28.18
CA VAL A 354 2.17 -29.65 -29.56
C VAL A 354 3.33 -29.34 -30.51
N GLU A 355 3.22 -29.78 -31.78
CA GLU A 355 4.34 -29.63 -32.73
C GLU A 355 4.85 -28.18 -32.86
N GLU A 356 3.90 -27.24 -32.90
CA GLU A 356 4.14 -25.81 -33.11
C GLU A 356 4.85 -25.13 -31.91
N ASN A 357 4.70 -25.61 -30.68
CA ASN A 357 5.31 -25.01 -29.49
C ASN A 357 6.53 -25.76 -28.93
N LYS A 358 6.93 -26.89 -29.51
CA LYS A 358 8.08 -27.66 -29.02
C LYS A 358 9.36 -26.81 -28.91
N SER A 359 9.66 -26.04 -29.96
CA SER A 359 10.83 -25.17 -29.99
C SER A 359 10.79 -24.09 -28.92
N TYR A 360 9.60 -23.49 -28.71
CA TYR A 360 9.35 -22.49 -27.67
C TYR A 360 9.55 -23.07 -26.26
N LEU A 361 8.99 -24.24 -25.98
CA LEU A 361 9.15 -24.92 -24.69
C LEU A 361 10.59 -25.35 -24.43
N LYS A 362 11.31 -25.79 -25.48
CA LYS A 362 12.74 -26.07 -25.40
C LYS A 362 13.54 -24.81 -25.01
N THR A 363 13.28 -23.68 -25.63
CA THR A 363 13.91 -22.40 -25.28
C THR A 363 13.61 -22.01 -23.83
N LYS A 364 12.36 -22.19 -23.36
CA LYS A 364 12.01 -21.98 -21.95
C LYS A 364 12.86 -22.84 -21.01
N LYS A 365 13.04 -24.13 -21.32
CA LYS A 365 13.83 -25.06 -20.51
C LYS A 365 15.31 -24.71 -20.52
N GLU A 366 15.90 -24.53 -21.69
CA GLU A 366 17.34 -24.40 -21.86
C GLU A 366 17.88 -22.99 -21.56
N LYS A 367 17.17 -21.92 -22.00
CA LYS A 367 17.66 -20.54 -21.87
C LYS A 367 17.02 -19.77 -20.71
N PHE A 368 15.82 -20.15 -20.26
CA PHE A 368 15.12 -19.51 -19.14
C PHE A 368 14.96 -20.44 -17.91
N HIS A 369 15.66 -21.57 -17.92
CA HIS A 369 15.73 -22.53 -16.80
C HIS A 369 14.39 -22.97 -16.23
N HIS A 370 13.32 -22.95 -17.05
CA HIS A 370 12.01 -23.41 -16.61
C HIS A 370 12.05 -24.88 -16.20
N LEU A 371 11.38 -25.20 -15.11
CA LEU A 371 11.25 -26.54 -14.54
C LEU A 371 10.20 -27.35 -15.33
N LEU A 372 10.58 -27.86 -16.49
CA LEU A 372 9.74 -28.62 -17.41
C LEU A 372 10.23 -30.07 -17.55
N SER A 373 9.30 -31.01 -17.59
CA SER A 373 9.55 -32.45 -17.72
C SER A 373 9.78 -32.91 -19.17
N ILE A 374 9.70 -32.01 -20.15
CA ILE A 374 9.84 -32.25 -21.60
C ILE A 374 11.27 -32.48 -22.03
#